data_a81e1f26adc95564ad76359e40c5c67f
#
_entry.id   a81e1f26adc95564ad76359e40c5c67f
#
_cell.length_a   1.000
_cell.length_b   1.000
_cell.length_c   1.000
_cell.angle_alpha   90.00
_cell.angle_beta   90.00
_cell.angle_gamma   90.00
#
_symmetry.space_group_name_H-M   'P 1'
#
loop_
_entity.id
_entity.type
_entity.pdbx_description
1 polymer ?
#
loop_
_entity_poly.entity_id
_entity_poly.type
_entity_poly.pdbx_seq_one_letter_code
_entity_poly.pdbx_strand_id
1 'polypeptide(L)'
;GMKQGLEFIADRSHTITEENLFRLYQMTIGDFLPAEDRLLPEHWYRHDSVYIVGSKVEHTGLPWQKLPAYMAELVAFAAEKTEQNNLIKAAILHFAFAYLHPYFDGNGRMARLLHLWYLVQQGYSSALFVPMSRFVEESRSRYYKAYTQVEQNQQISGVLDVTPFLVYFAKSVYHRLGEDQPQPRTLQAFEEALRQGKVTEKERALWQFVLTAYGSEEFSTKRLEKDFG
;
A
#
# COMPACT_ATOMS: atom_id res chain seq x y z
N GLY A 1 0.64 -13.86 6.25
CA GLY A 1 -0.10 -13.23 5.16
C GLY A 1 -0.56 -11.81 5.46
N MET A 2 -1.56 -11.34 4.73
CA MET A 2 -2.04 -9.94 4.82
C MET A 2 -2.48 -9.53 6.22
N LYS A 3 -3.11 -10.43 6.98
CA LYS A 3 -3.47 -10.23 8.40
C LYS A 3 -2.26 -9.78 9.24
N GLN A 4 -1.18 -10.54 9.19
CA GLN A 4 0.05 -10.24 9.94
C GLN A 4 0.64 -8.88 9.50
N GLY A 5 0.54 -8.56 8.20
CA GLY A 5 0.95 -7.26 7.69
C GLY A 5 0.15 -6.10 8.28
N LEU A 6 -1.18 -6.23 8.37
CA LEU A 6 -2.03 -5.21 8.99
C LEU A 6 -1.76 -5.08 10.50
N GLU A 7 -1.57 -6.20 11.21
CA GLU A 7 -1.17 -6.18 12.63
C GLU A 7 0.19 -5.49 12.81
N PHE A 8 1.15 -5.78 11.91
CA PHE A 8 2.48 -5.17 11.94
C PHE A 8 2.44 -3.65 11.76
N ILE A 9 1.70 -3.14 10.78
CA ILE A 9 1.60 -1.70 10.54
C ILE A 9 0.69 -0.98 11.56
N ALA A 10 -0.21 -1.69 12.23
CA ALA A 10 -1.04 -1.15 13.30
C ALA A 10 -0.23 -0.87 14.58
N ASP A 11 0.84 -1.61 14.80
CA ASP A 11 1.76 -1.38 15.91
C ASP A 11 2.66 -0.17 15.61
N ARG A 12 2.41 0.94 16.29
CA ARG A 12 3.12 2.21 16.11
C ARG A 12 4.59 2.17 16.55
N SER A 13 5.03 1.12 17.23
CA SER A 13 6.44 0.91 17.57
C SER A 13 7.27 0.51 16.34
N HIS A 14 6.64 -0.10 15.34
CA HIS A 14 7.27 -0.40 14.06
C HIS A 14 7.38 0.88 13.22
N THR A 15 8.55 1.47 13.15
CA THR A 15 8.81 2.63 12.28
C THR A 15 9.12 2.19 10.85
N ILE A 16 8.86 3.08 9.88
CA ILE A 16 9.19 2.84 8.46
C ILE A 16 10.71 2.90 8.30
N THR A 17 11.32 1.72 8.16
CA THR A 17 12.74 1.52 7.85
C THR A 17 12.87 0.52 6.72
N GLU A 18 14.03 0.45 6.06
CA GLU A 18 14.26 -0.56 5.01
C GLU A 18 14.09 -1.98 5.56
N GLU A 19 14.62 -2.27 6.75
CA GLU A 19 14.49 -3.56 7.42
C GLU A 19 13.02 -3.92 7.68
N ASN A 20 12.26 -2.98 8.22
CA ASN A 20 10.83 -3.21 8.52
C ASN A 20 9.99 -3.30 7.25
N LEU A 21 10.33 -2.59 6.16
CA LEU A 21 9.71 -2.75 4.84
C LEU A 21 9.97 -4.15 4.28
N PHE A 22 11.21 -4.63 4.37
CA PHE A 22 11.57 -5.97 3.94
C PHE A 22 10.86 -7.04 4.78
N ARG A 23 10.83 -6.88 6.10
CA ARG A 23 10.11 -7.78 7.00
C ARG A 23 8.61 -7.81 6.68
N LEU A 24 7.99 -6.65 6.43
CA LEU A 24 6.59 -6.55 6.02
C LEU A 24 6.35 -7.25 4.68
N TYR A 25 7.26 -7.09 3.71
CA TYR A 25 7.21 -7.78 2.42
C TYR A 25 7.28 -9.29 2.60
N GLN A 26 8.24 -9.80 3.34
CA GLN A 26 8.38 -11.25 3.55
C GLN A 26 7.11 -11.85 4.17
N MET A 27 6.61 -11.31 5.28
CA MET A 27 5.44 -11.84 5.98
C MET A 27 4.13 -11.74 5.19
N THR A 28 4.04 -10.84 4.20
CA THR A 28 2.80 -10.60 3.44
C THR A 28 2.83 -11.21 2.05
N ILE A 29 3.99 -11.34 1.43
CA ILE A 29 4.15 -11.68 0.02
C ILE A 29 5.29 -12.66 -0.18
N GLY A 30 6.52 -12.32 0.20
CA GLY A 30 7.74 -13.04 -0.17
C GLY A 30 7.72 -14.51 0.20
N ASP A 31 7.28 -14.85 1.41
CA ASP A 31 7.23 -16.23 1.90
C ASP A 31 6.18 -17.10 1.17
N PHE A 32 5.23 -16.46 0.47
CA PHE A 32 4.16 -17.13 -0.28
C PHE A 32 4.45 -17.25 -1.77
N LEU A 33 5.56 -16.66 -2.25
CA LEU A 33 5.96 -16.78 -3.66
C LEU A 33 6.60 -18.14 -3.97
N PRO A 34 6.46 -18.62 -5.22
CA PRO A 34 7.29 -19.72 -5.72
C PRO A 34 8.78 -19.45 -5.53
N ALA A 35 9.59 -20.48 -5.40
CA ALA A 35 11.02 -20.33 -5.08
C ALA A 35 11.79 -19.51 -6.12
N GLU A 36 11.40 -19.61 -7.39
CA GLU A 36 11.97 -18.89 -8.53
C GLU A 36 11.70 -17.38 -8.50
N ASP A 37 10.60 -16.96 -7.84
CA ASP A 37 10.18 -15.55 -7.73
C ASP A 37 10.65 -14.90 -6.43
N ARG A 38 11.32 -15.65 -5.56
CA ARG A 38 11.83 -15.13 -4.28
C ARG A 38 13.11 -14.35 -4.48
N LEU A 39 13.34 -13.41 -3.57
CA LEU A 39 14.61 -12.74 -3.46
C LEU A 39 15.70 -13.75 -3.08
N LEU A 40 16.90 -13.57 -3.62
CA LEU A 40 18.06 -14.35 -3.18
C LEU A 40 18.39 -14.03 -1.71
N PRO A 41 19.01 -14.99 -0.98
CA PRO A 41 19.51 -14.75 0.36
C PRO A 41 20.34 -13.46 0.41
N GLU A 42 20.20 -12.69 1.48
CA GLU A 42 20.91 -11.42 1.73
C GLU A 42 20.52 -10.25 0.80
N HIS A 43 19.57 -10.45 -0.14
CA HIS A 43 19.03 -9.37 -0.96
C HIS A 43 17.70 -8.87 -0.39
N TRP A 44 17.63 -7.57 -0.12
CA TRP A 44 16.40 -6.91 0.32
C TRP A 44 15.53 -6.44 -0.83
N TYR A 45 16.09 -6.39 -2.02
CA TYR A 45 15.45 -5.94 -3.25
C TYR A 45 15.73 -6.92 -4.38
N ARG A 46 14.95 -6.82 -5.45
CA ARG A 46 15.22 -7.59 -6.67
C ARG A 46 16.64 -7.34 -7.18
N HIS A 47 17.18 -8.36 -7.76
CA HIS A 47 18.54 -8.41 -8.27
C HIS A 47 18.60 -8.55 -9.79
N ASP A 48 17.44 -8.29 -10.46
CA ASP A 48 17.31 -8.30 -11.92
C ASP A 48 16.26 -7.27 -12.36
N SER A 49 16.17 -7.08 -13.67
CA SER A 49 15.23 -6.18 -14.32
C SER A 49 13.81 -6.71 -14.24
N VAL A 50 12.85 -5.80 -14.10
CA VAL A 50 11.42 -6.12 -14.14
C VAL A 50 10.72 -5.24 -15.16
N TYR A 51 9.73 -5.83 -15.82
CA TYR A 51 8.88 -5.15 -16.78
C TYR A 51 7.44 -5.30 -16.34
N ILE A 52 6.75 -4.17 -16.18
CA ILE A 52 5.31 -4.18 -15.92
C ILE A 52 4.62 -4.23 -17.27
N VAL A 53 3.99 -5.37 -17.55
CA VAL A 53 3.40 -5.66 -18.86
C VAL A 53 1.88 -5.68 -18.72
N GLY A 54 1.22 -4.76 -19.44
CA GLY A 54 -0.21 -4.84 -19.73
C GLY A 54 -0.42 -5.37 -21.15
N SER A 55 -1.15 -4.63 -22.00
CA SER A 55 -1.20 -4.92 -23.44
C SER A 55 0.11 -4.55 -24.17
N LYS A 56 0.92 -3.71 -23.55
CA LYS A 56 2.28 -3.30 -23.94
C LYS A 56 3.13 -3.22 -22.67
N VAL A 57 4.46 -3.07 -22.80
CA VAL A 57 5.31 -2.69 -21.67
C VAL A 57 4.86 -1.31 -21.20
N GLU A 58 4.28 -1.24 -20.00
CA GLU A 58 3.71 -0.02 -19.46
C GLU A 58 4.74 0.76 -18.63
N HIS A 59 5.65 0.05 -17.97
CA HIS A 59 6.71 0.64 -17.16
C HIS A 59 7.90 -0.32 -17.05
N THR A 60 9.11 0.22 -17.10
CA THR A 60 10.34 -0.51 -16.76
C THR A 60 10.78 -0.06 -15.38
N GLY A 61 10.92 -0.99 -14.47
CA GLY A 61 11.42 -0.70 -13.13
C GLY A 61 12.79 -0.02 -13.15
N LEU A 62 13.11 0.74 -12.10
CA LEU A 62 14.44 1.33 -11.94
C LEU A 62 15.54 0.26 -12.09
N PRO A 63 16.72 0.57 -12.68
CA PRO A 63 17.86 -0.35 -12.65
C PRO A 63 18.10 -0.86 -11.22
N TRP A 64 18.11 -2.17 -11.03
CA TRP A 64 18.11 -2.78 -9.69
C TRP A 64 19.32 -2.36 -8.84
N GLN A 65 20.46 -2.07 -9.46
CA GLN A 65 21.68 -1.60 -8.77
C GLN A 65 21.47 -0.25 -8.07
N LYS A 66 20.50 0.54 -8.49
CA LYS A 66 20.15 1.84 -7.90
C LYS A 66 19.12 1.73 -6.76
N LEU A 67 18.44 0.60 -6.64
CA LEU A 67 17.38 0.43 -5.64
C LEU A 67 17.82 0.72 -4.20
N PRO A 68 18.98 0.26 -3.71
CA PRO A 68 19.36 0.55 -2.33
C PRO A 68 19.42 2.05 -2.02
N ALA A 69 20.00 2.85 -2.92
CA ALA A 69 20.10 4.30 -2.73
C ALA A 69 18.72 4.98 -2.73
N TYR A 70 17.86 4.65 -3.70
CA TYR A 70 16.54 5.26 -3.78
C TYR A 70 15.57 4.78 -2.70
N MET A 71 15.73 3.54 -2.22
CA MET A 71 14.92 3.06 -1.10
C MET A 71 15.34 3.71 0.22
N ALA A 72 16.64 3.97 0.43
CA ALA A 72 17.11 4.75 1.55
C ALA A 72 16.55 6.19 1.53
N GLU A 73 16.53 6.84 0.36
CA GLU A 73 15.92 8.17 0.19
C GLU A 73 14.41 8.14 0.47
N LEU A 74 13.68 7.12 0.01
CA LEU A 74 12.26 6.95 0.27
C LEU A 74 11.96 6.82 1.77
N VAL A 75 12.77 6.03 2.49
CA VAL A 75 12.64 5.86 3.94
C VAL A 75 12.99 7.15 4.67
N ALA A 76 14.06 7.85 4.26
CA ALA A 76 14.41 9.16 4.80
C ALA A 76 13.29 10.18 4.60
N PHE A 77 12.69 10.23 3.41
CA PHE A 77 11.52 11.07 3.12
C PHE A 77 10.34 10.69 4.01
N ALA A 78 10.05 9.40 4.24
CA ALA A 78 8.99 8.99 5.15
C ALA A 78 9.21 9.50 6.58
N ALA A 79 10.46 9.47 7.07
CA ALA A 79 10.83 9.87 8.42
C ALA A 79 10.91 11.41 8.59
N GLU A 80 11.08 12.16 7.52
CA GLU A 80 11.23 13.60 7.56
C GLU A 80 9.99 14.28 8.15
N LYS A 81 10.19 15.16 9.13
CA LYS A 81 9.12 16.00 9.68
C LYS A 81 8.91 17.21 8.77
N THR A 82 7.77 17.30 8.14
CA THR A 82 7.43 18.40 7.24
C THR A 82 6.06 18.97 7.61
N GLU A 83 5.79 20.22 7.22
CA GLU A 83 4.45 20.82 7.30
C GLU A 83 3.53 20.33 6.15
N GLN A 84 4.04 19.48 5.27
CA GLN A 84 3.28 18.91 4.17
C GLN A 84 2.10 18.09 4.68
N ASN A 85 0.95 18.21 4.02
CA ASN A 85 -0.23 17.41 4.33
C ASN A 85 0.07 15.91 4.28
N ASN A 86 -0.25 15.17 5.34
CA ASN A 86 0.05 13.75 5.48
C ASN A 86 -0.59 12.88 4.40
N LEU A 87 -1.77 13.24 3.88
CA LEU A 87 -2.40 12.50 2.77
C LEU A 87 -1.61 12.66 1.47
N ILE A 88 -1.09 13.86 1.22
CA ILE A 88 -0.22 14.12 0.05
C ILE A 88 1.08 13.32 0.20
N LYS A 89 1.72 13.38 1.36
CA LYS A 89 2.97 12.64 1.61
C LYS A 89 2.77 11.12 1.51
N ALA A 90 1.67 10.59 2.04
CA ALA A 90 1.30 9.19 1.89
C ALA A 90 1.11 8.80 0.41
N ALA A 91 0.48 9.63 -0.40
CA ALA A 91 0.32 9.39 -1.84
C ALA A 91 1.65 9.45 -2.60
N ILE A 92 2.57 10.34 -2.23
CA ILE A 92 3.93 10.39 -2.79
C ILE A 92 4.70 9.11 -2.45
N LEU A 93 4.65 8.65 -1.19
CA LEU A 93 5.28 7.39 -0.76
C LEU A 93 4.74 6.19 -1.54
N HIS A 94 3.42 6.13 -1.73
CA HIS A 94 2.78 5.11 -2.55
C HIS A 94 3.31 5.14 -3.99
N PHE A 95 3.27 6.32 -4.62
CA PHE A 95 3.76 6.50 -5.98
C PHE A 95 5.22 6.07 -6.10
N ALA A 96 6.10 6.63 -5.27
CA ALA A 96 7.53 6.38 -5.34
C ALA A 96 7.85 4.90 -5.16
N PHE A 97 7.26 4.23 -4.16
CA PHE A 97 7.47 2.81 -3.94
C PHE A 97 7.04 1.96 -5.14
N ALA A 98 5.84 2.20 -5.67
CA ALA A 98 5.35 1.46 -6.84
C ALA A 98 6.17 1.76 -8.11
N TYR A 99 6.67 2.98 -8.26
CA TYR A 99 7.49 3.43 -9.39
C TYR A 99 8.90 2.83 -9.35
N LEU A 100 9.54 2.79 -8.17
CA LEU A 100 10.83 2.14 -7.95
C LEU A 100 10.75 0.63 -8.20
N HIS A 101 9.61 0.03 -7.89
CA HIS A 101 9.33 -1.39 -8.10
C HIS A 101 10.40 -2.31 -7.49
N PRO A 102 10.62 -2.26 -6.15
CA PRO A 102 11.78 -2.87 -5.53
C PRO A 102 11.75 -4.41 -5.49
N TYR A 103 10.61 -5.04 -5.70
CA TYR A 103 10.45 -6.49 -5.64
C TYR A 103 10.06 -7.08 -6.99
N PHE A 104 10.18 -8.40 -7.16
CA PHE A 104 9.73 -9.09 -8.37
C PHE A 104 8.20 -9.13 -8.48
N ASP A 105 7.50 -9.30 -7.36
CA ASP A 105 6.03 -9.22 -7.28
C ASP A 105 5.58 -8.50 -5.99
N GLY A 106 4.30 -8.13 -5.95
CA GLY A 106 3.66 -7.56 -4.77
C GLY A 106 3.89 -6.07 -4.54
N ASN A 107 4.58 -5.37 -5.45
CA ASN A 107 4.89 -3.94 -5.28
C ASN A 107 3.64 -3.07 -5.09
N GLY A 108 2.54 -3.37 -5.81
CA GLY A 108 1.28 -2.65 -5.63
C GLY A 108 0.63 -2.89 -4.26
N ARG A 109 0.73 -4.12 -3.71
CA ARG A 109 0.28 -4.45 -2.35
C ARG A 109 1.11 -3.70 -1.32
N MET A 110 2.44 -3.74 -1.46
CA MET A 110 3.36 -3.05 -0.57
C MET A 110 3.19 -1.52 -0.62
N ALA A 111 2.98 -0.93 -1.79
CA ALA A 111 2.71 0.51 -1.93
C ALA A 111 1.45 0.92 -1.16
N ARG A 112 0.37 0.12 -1.21
CA ARG A 112 -0.83 0.35 -0.42
C ARG A 112 -0.59 0.19 1.08
N LEU A 113 0.13 -0.85 1.49
CA LEU A 113 0.49 -1.04 2.91
C LEU A 113 1.36 0.09 3.43
N LEU A 114 2.36 0.54 2.68
CA LEU A 114 3.21 1.67 3.05
C LEU A 114 2.41 2.96 3.21
N HIS A 115 1.48 3.23 2.31
CA HIS A 115 0.57 4.36 2.41
C HIS A 115 -0.24 4.35 3.71
N LEU A 116 -0.89 3.20 4.01
CA LEU A 116 -1.67 3.03 5.24
C LEU A 116 -0.77 3.13 6.48
N TRP A 117 0.37 2.48 6.45
CA TRP A 117 1.34 2.48 7.55
C TRP A 117 1.82 3.89 7.89
N TYR A 118 2.19 4.68 6.88
CA TYR A 118 2.56 6.07 7.09
C TYR A 118 1.43 6.85 7.78
N LEU A 119 0.20 6.72 7.31
CA LEU A 119 -0.94 7.40 7.92
C LEU A 119 -1.18 6.96 9.36
N VAL A 120 -1.06 5.66 9.67
CA VAL A 120 -1.17 5.15 11.04
C VAL A 120 -0.11 5.76 11.95
N GLN A 121 1.13 5.88 11.48
CA GLN A 121 2.21 6.52 12.24
C GLN A 121 1.95 8.01 12.48
N GLN A 122 1.26 8.68 11.56
CA GLN A 122 0.83 10.08 11.73
C GLN A 122 -0.43 10.24 12.61
N GLY A 123 -0.94 9.15 13.20
CA GLY A 123 -2.09 9.18 14.11
C GLY A 123 -3.44 8.88 13.47
N TYR A 124 -3.50 8.61 12.18
CA TYR A 124 -4.73 8.27 11.45
C TYR A 124 -5.03 6.76 11.57
N SER A 125 -5.41 6.28 12.74
CA SER A 125 -5.72 4.85 12.96
C SER A 125 -6.88 4.36 12.07
N SER A 126 -7.82 5.25 11.71
CA SER A 126 -8.91 4.96 10.77
C SER A 126 -8.41 4.59 9.36
N ALA A 127 -7.16 4.89 9.01
CA ALA A 127 -6.57 4.49 7.74
C ALA A 127 -6.60 2.96 7.54
N LEU A 128 -6.51 2.17 8.62
CA LEU A 128 -6.59 0.71 8.56
C LEU A 128 -7.95 0.17 8.06
N PHE A 129 -8.99 1.01 8.08
CA PHE A 129 -10.33 0.66 7.61
C PHE A 129 -10.65 1.22 6.21
N VAL A 130 -9.69 1.86 5.57
CA VAL A 130 -9.87 2.39 4.21
C VAL A 130 -9.75 1.25 3.20
N PRO A 131 -10.79 0.97 2.39
CA PRO A 131 -10.78 -0.08 1.38
C PRO A 131 -9.99 0.36 0.14
N MET A 132 -8.73 0.75 0.33
CA MET A 132 -7.87 1.33 -0.71
C MET A 132 -7.70 0.40 -1.91
N SER A 133 -7.57 -0.92 -1.66
CA SER A 133 -7.43 -1.89 -2.75
C SER A 133 -8.65 -1.92 -3.65
N ARG A 134 -9.86 -1.79 -3.09
CA ARG A 134 -11.10 -1.67 -3.84
C ARG A 134 -11.12 -0.39 -4.67
N PHE A 135 -10.82 0.75 -4.07
CA PHE A 135 -10.82 2.05 -4.77
C PHE A 135 -9.85 2.06 -5.96
N VAL A 136 -8.66 1.49 -5.78
CA VAL A 136 -7.68 1.36 -6.86
C VAL A 136 -8.17 0.39 -7.94
N GLU A 137 -8.75 -0.75 -7.58
CA GLU A 137 -9.25 -1.73 -8.55
C GLU A 137 -10.39 -1.16 -9.40
N GLU A 138 -11.39 -0.52 -8.78
CA GLU A 138 -12.51 0.12 -9.49
C GLU A 138 -12.08 1.29 -10.39
N SER A 139 -10.94 1.89 -10.10
CA SER A 139 -10.37 2.99 -10.90
C SER A 139 -9.08 2.61 -11.61
N ARG A 140 -8.83 1.32 -11.84
CA ARG A 140 -7.57 0.74 -12.32
C ARG A 140 -7.02 1.43 -13.57
N SER A 141 -7.86 1.67 -14.56
CA SER A 141 -7.44 2.37 -15.80
C SER A 141 -6.93 3.79 -15.52
N ARG A 142 -7.60 4.54 -14.62
CA ARG A 142 -7.16 5.89 -14.22
C ARG A 142 -5.87 5.85 -13.39
N TYR A 143 -5.72 4.82 -12.56
CA TYR A 143 -4.51 4.60 -11.77
C TYR A 143 -3.27 4.45 -12.66
N TYR A 144 -3.30 3.55 -13.65
CA TYR A 144 -2.19 3.38 -14.60
C TYR A 144 -1.99 4.59 -15.49
N LYS A 145 -3.08 5.21 -15.96
CA LYS A 145 -2.99 6.46 -16.74
C LYS A 145 -2.24 7.56 -15.99
N ALA A 146 -2.41 7.66 -14.67
CA ALA A 146 -1.70 8.66 -13.86
C ALA A 146 -0.17 8.43 -13.89
N TYR A 147 0.30 7.18 -13.81
CA TYR A 147 1.73 6.86 -13.99
C TYR A 147 2.23 7.23 -15.39
N THR A 148 1.49 6.82 -16.43
CA THR A 148 1.84 7.15 -17.81
C THR A 148 1.96 8.67 -18.03
N GLN A 149 1.07 9.47 -17.42
CA GLN A 149 1.14 10.92 -17.51
C GLN A 149 2.38 11.50 -16.81
N VAL A 150 2.76 10.96 -15.65
CA VAL A 150 3.99 11.37 -14.96
C VAL A 150 5.20 11.08 -15.83
N GLU A 151 5.29 9.89 -16.43
CA GLU A 151 6.39 9.50 -17.32
C GLU A 151 6.46 10.36 -18.58
N GLN A 152 5.32 10.62 -19.22
CA GLN A 152 5.25 11.49 -20.40
C GLN A 152 5.69 12.93 -20.06
N ASN A 153 5.25 13.47 -18.93
CA ASN A 153 5.69 14.79 -18.49
C ASN A 153 7.20 14.83 -18.24
N GLN A 154 7.76 13.78 -17.61
CA GLN A 154 9.19 13.67 -17.39
C GLN A 154 9.98 13.61 -18.68
N GLN A 155 9.51 12.86 -19.68
CA GLN A 155 10.16 12.79 -21.01
C GLN A 155 10.21 14.14 -21.72
N ILE A 156 9.17 14.98 -21.54
CA ILE A 156 9.08 16.30 -22.17
C ILE A 156 9.87 17.35 -21.41
N SER A 157 9.75 17.39 -20.08
CA SER A 157 10.28 18.47 -19.24
C SER A 157 11.62 18.14 -18.57
N GLY A 158 12.01 16.87 -18.52
CA GLY A 158 13.15 16.38 -17.73
C GLY A 158 12.89 16.33 -16.21
N VAL A 159 11.69 16.70 -15.77
CA VAL A 159 11.31 16.76 -14.34
C VAL A 159 10.26 15.70 -14.03
N LEU A 160 10.46 14.96 -12.94
CA LEU A 160 9.49 14.01 -12.43
C LEU A 160 8.40 14.76 -11.66
N ASP A 161 7.34 15.15 -12.37
CA ASP A 161 6.17 15.80 -11.78
C ASP A 161 5.09 14.77 -11.42
N VAL A 162 4.92 14.51 -10.13
CA VAL A 162 3.95 13.54 -9.60
C VAL A 162 2.52 14.09 -9.48
N THR A 163 2.28 15.34 -9.85
CA THR A 163 0.96 15.99 -9.76
C THR A 163 -0.17 15.17 -10.40
N PRO A 164 -0.02 14.55 -11.59
CA PRO A 164 -1.09 13.72 -12.18
C PRO A 164 -1.52 12.58 -11.23
N PHE A 165 -0.58 11.96 -10.53
CA PHE A 165 -0.87 10.90 -9.57
C PHE A 165 -1.56 11.42 -8.30
N LEU A 166 -1.12 12.56 -7.77
CA LEU A 166 -1.77 13.21 -6.64
C LEU A 166 -3.22 13.61 -6.95
N VAL A 167 -3.46 14.14 -8.15
CA VAL A 167 -4.83 14.45 -8.63
C VAL A 167 -5.68 13.18 -8.74
N TYR A 168 -5.11 12.09 -9.23
CA TYR A 168 -5.79 10.80 -9.25
C TYR A 168 -6.19 10.36 -7.83
N PHE A 169 -5.25 10.38 -6.88
CA PHE A 169 -5.53 10.00 -5.49
C PHE A 169 -6.60 10.87 -4.85
N ALA A 170 -6.50 12.18 -5.02
CA ALA A 170 -7.49 13.11 -4.49
C ALA A 170 -8.91 12.79 -4.99
N LYS A 171 -9.06 12.56 -6.30
CA LYS A 171 -10.37 12.36 -6.95
C LYS A 171 -10.92 10.93 -6.84
N SER A 172 -10.05 9.91 -6.84
CA SER A 172 -10.47 8.51 -6.96
C SER A 172 -10.33 7.72 -5.67
N VAL A 173 -9.59 8.22 -4.70
CA VAL A 173 -9.37 7.57 -3.40
C VAL A 173 -9.89 8.44 -2.27
N TYR A 174 -9.31 9.63 -2.08
CA TYR A 174 -9.63 10.46 -0.91
C TYR A 174 -11.02 11.06 -0.94
N HIS A 175 -11.52 11.45 -2.11
CA HIS A 175 -12.90 11.95 -2.23
C HIS A 175 -13.91 10.89 -1.77
N ARG A 176 -13.65 9.63 -2.08
CA ARG A 176 -14.51 8.51 -1.71
C ARG A 176 -14.47 8.16 -0.22
N LEU A 177 -13.45 8.61 0.52
CA LEU A 177 -13.40 8.39 1.97
C LEU A 177 -14.58 9.01 2.71
N GLY A 178 -15.19 10.06 2.15
CA GLY A 178 -16.40 10.67 2.70
C GLY A 178 -17.67 9.90 2.37
N GLU A 179 -17.69 9.13 1.26
CA GLU A 179 -18.85 8.44 0.74
C GLU A 179 -18.95 6.98 1.23
N ASP A 180 -17.79 6.30 1.30
CA ASP A 180 -17.68 4.86 1.59
C ASP A 180 -17.15 4.56 3.00
N GLN A 181 -17.07 5.53 3.88
CA GLN A 181 -16.71 5.22 5.25
C GLN A 181 -17.72 4.21 5.81
N PRO A 182 -17.24 3.08 6.40
CA PRO A 182 -18.11 2.32 7.30
C PRO A 182 -18.73 3.35 8.22
N GLN A 183 -20.07 3.42 8.23
CA GLN A 183 -20.77 4.46 8.95
C GLN A 183 -20.11 4.63 10.33
N PRO A 184 -19.92 5.83 10.85
CA PRO A 184 -19.33 6.03 12.19
C PRO A 184 -19.93 5.08 13.22
N ARG A 185 -21.19 4.70 13.03
CA ARG A 185 -21.91 3.67 13.81
C ARG A 185 -21.30 2.27 13.69
N THR A 186 -20.80 1.86 12.51
CA THR A 186 -20.21 0.51 12.31
C THR A 186 -18.85 0.42 12.99
N LEU A 187 -18.02 1.47 12.89
CA LEU A 187 -16.74 1.54 13.60
C LEU A 187 -16.94 1.62 15.12
N GLN A 188 -17.86 2.48 15.57
CA GLN A 188 -18.22 2.58 16.99
C GLN A 188 -18.77 1.25 17.52
N ALA A 189 -19.65 0.58 16.77
CA ALA A 189 -20.18 -0.73 17.13
C ALA A 189 -19.09 -1.80 17.19
N PHE A 190 -18.10 -1.75 16.29
CA PHE A 190 -16.96 -2.66 16.30
C PHE A 190 -16.03 -2.41 17.50
N GLU A 191 -15.69 -1.15 17.77
CA GLU A 191 -14.90 -0.77 18.95
C GLU A 191 -15.60 -1.12 20.26
N GLU A 192 -16.92 -0.93 20.31
CA GLU A 192 -17.72 -1.33 21.47
C GLU A 192 -17.78 -2.85 21.64
N ALA A 193 -17.92 -3.60 20.53
CA ALA A 193 -17.88 -5.06 20.55
C ALA A 193 -16.52 -5.60 21.01
N LEU A 194 -15.42 -4.94 20.64
CA LEU A 194 -14.08 -5.23 21.14
C LEU A 194 -13.98 -4.98 22.65
N ARG A 195 -14.44 -3.80 23.13
CA ARG A 195 -14.43 -3.46 24.56
C ARG A 195 -15.28 -4.41 25.39
N GLN A 196 -16.41 -4.89 24.85
CA GLN A 196 -17.30 -5.84 25.51
C GLN A 196 -16.83 -7.29 25.39
N GLY A 197 -15.70 -7.57 24.75
CA GLY A 197 -15.20 -8.93 24.54
C GLY A 197 -16.07 -9.79 23.61
N LYS A 198 -16.99 -9.17 22.84
CA LYS A 198 -17.83 -9.86 21.86
C LYS A 198 -17.06 -10.24 20.58
N VAL A 199 -15.96 -9.54 20.33
CA VAL A 199 -15.01 -9.82 19.25
C VAL A 199 -13.68 -10.14 19.94
N THR A 200 -13.13 -11.31 19.63
CA THR A 200 -11.82 -11.73 20.15
C THR A 200 -10.69 -11.05 19.39
N GLU A 201 -9.49 -11.03 19.98
CA GLU A 201 -8.30 -10.52 19.29
C GLU A 201 -8.00 -11.26 17.96
N LYS A 202 -8.36 -12.55 17.87
CA LYS A 202 -8.25 -13.32 16.62
C LYS A 202 -9.23 -12.82 15.55
N GLU A 203 -10.45 -12.50 15.96
CA GLU A 203 -11.49 -11.97 15.06
C GLU A 203 -11.24 -10.52 14.70
N ARG A 204 -10.57 -9.75 15.57
CA ARG A 204 -10.23 -8.35 15.32
C ARG A 204 -9.51 -8.18 14.01
N ALA A 205 -8.45 -8.96 13.76
CA ALA A 205 -7.67 -8.85 12.53
C ALA A 205 -8.47 -9.26 11.29
N LEU A 206 -9.35 -10.27 11.42
CA LEU A 206 -10.27 -10.65 10.34
C LEU A 206 -11.22 -9.51 9.99
N TRP A 207 -11.90 -8.95 11.00
CA TRP A 207 -12.84 -7.85 10.78
C TRP A 207 -12.15 -6.58 10.27
N GLN A 208 -10.95 -6.30 10.76
CA GLN A 208 -10.13 -5.19 10.28
C GLN A 208 -9.79 -5.37 8.80
N PHE A 209 -9.39 -6.58 8.39
CA PHE A 209 -9.16 -6.93 6.99
C PHE A 209 -10.43 -6.78 6.15
N VAL A 210 -11.55 -7.33 6.62
CA VAL A 210 -12.85 -7.27 5.93
C VAL A 210 -13.26 -5.82 5.67
N LEU A 211 -13.20 -4.96 6.69
CA LEU A 211 -13.54 -3.54 6.56
C LEU A 211 -12.58 -2.79 5.62
N THR A 212 -11.29 -3.16 5.63
CA THR A 212 -10.28 -2.56 4.76
C THR A 212 -10.40 -3.00 3.30
N ALA A 213 -10.69 -4.29 3.07
CA ALA A 213 -10.72 -4.88 1.73
C ALA A 213 -12.07 -4.72 1.03
N TYR A 214 -13.16 -4.83 1.78
CA TYR A 214 -14.52 -4.89 1.24
C TYR A 214 -15.40 -3.72 1.68
N GLY A 215 -15.05 -2.99 2.75
CA GLY A 215 -15.89 -1.93 3.28
C GLY A 215 -17.22 -2.47 3.80
N SER A 216 -18.31 -1.92 3.30
CA SER A 216 -19.70 -2.35 3.62
C SER A 216 -20.31 -3.27 2.55
N GLU A 217 -19.54 -3.72 1.56
CA GLU A 217 -20.04 -4.58 0.48
C GLU A 217 -20.17 -6.03 0.93
N GLU A 218 -21.11 -6.74 0.27
CA GLU A 218 -21.22 -8.19 0.42
C GLU A 218 -20.00 -8.89 -0.19
N PHE A 219 -19.48 -9.88 0.52
CA PHE A 219 -18.38 -10.73 0.05
C PHE A 219 -18.69 -12.21 0.28
N SER A 220 -18.11 -13.08 -0.54
CA SER A 220 -18.23 -14.52 -0.34
C SER A 220 -17.11 -15.05 0.53
N THR A 221 -17.37 -16.11 1.30
CA THR A 221 -16.36 -16.85 2.08
C THR A 221 -15.18 -17.28 1.21
N LYS A 222 -15.44 -17.73 -0.01
CA LYS A 222 -14.42 -18.16 -0.97
C LYS A 222 -13.49 -17.00 -1.39
N ARG A 223 -14.05 -15.79 -1.55
CA ARG A 223 -13.26 -14.60 -1.84
C ARG A 223 -12.44 -14.19 -0.63
N LEU A 224 -13.04 -14.23 0.57
CA LEU A 224 -12.34 -13.93 1.82
C LEU A 224 -11.18 -14.90 2.06
N GLU A 225 -11.36 -16.20 1.89
CA GLU A 225 -10.31 -17.21 2.02
C GLU A 225 -9.15 -16.94 1.08
N LYS A 226 -9.43 -16.57 -0.18
CA LYS A 226 -8.41 -16.24 -1.17
C LYS A 226 -7.62 -14.97 -0.82
N ASP A 227 -8.32 -13.94 -0.32
CA ASP A 227 -7.74 -12.61 -0.14
C ASP A 227 -7.10 -12.43 1.25
N PHE A 228 -7.59 -13.19 2.25
CA PHE A 228 -7.09 -13.13 3.62
C PHE A 228 -5.96 -14.15 3.88
N GLY A 229 -5.95 -15.30 3.16
CA GLY A 229 -4.89 -16.29 3.03
C GLY A 229 -4.48 -16.95 4.31
#